data_30bb37eaf67f880592edb8f39f329007
#
_entry.id   30bb37eaf67f880592edb8f39f329007
#
_cell.length_a   1.000
_cell.length_b   1.000
_cell.length_c   1.000
_cell.angle_alpha   90.00
_cell.angle_beta   90.00
_cell.angle_gamma   90.00
#
_symmetry.space_group_name_H-M   'P 1'
#
loop_
_entity.id
_entity.type
_entity.pdbx_description
1 polymer ?
#
loop_
_entity_poly.entity_id
_entity_poly.type
_entity_poly.pdbx_seq_one_letter_code
_entity_poly.pdbx_strand_id
1 'polypeptide(L)'
;MPKPFVFVNVAASLDGKISDESRRQIRISCEEDLKIVDELRAASDAVMVGIGTVLADDPRLTVKNKELRGRRLREGKDENPLRVVVDSRCRVPLNSKVLDGEAKTLVAVSRAADKEKIKRISEFAEVVVFGEEKVDLKELLEYLYSRGVERVMVEGGGKLISSLVSEGLVNEMRIYYAPMIIGGSDSPTVCNGKSRIVRCRIVKIERIGEGFAVIVRFG
;
A
#
# COMPACT_ATOMS: atom_id res chain seq x y z
N MET A 1 5.57 -7.36 -20.13
CA MET A 1 6.71 -7.87 -19.37
C MET A 1 6.21 -8.53 -18.08
N PRO A 2 6.95 -9.45 -17.47
CA PRO A 2 6.52 -10.06 -16.23
C PRO A 2 6.43 -9.02 -15.10
N LYS A 3 5.44 -9.14 -14.25
CA LYS A 3 5.17 -8.24 -13.12
C LYS A 3 4.77 -9.04 -11.89
N PRO A 4 4.95 -8.51 -10.67
CA PRO A 4 4.57 -9.20 -9.45
C PRO A 4 3.05 -9.39 -9.37
N PHE A 5 2.62 -10.32 -8.53
CA PHE A 5 1.24 -10.39 -8.10
C PHE A 5 0.94 -9.21 -7.17
N VAL A 6 0.07 -8.32 -7.62
CA VAL A 6 -0.32 -7.13 -6.87
C VAL A 6 -1.67 -7.36 -6.22
N PHE A 7 -1.72 -7.28 -4.89
CA PHE A 7 -2.98 -7.29 -4.17
C PHE A 7 -3.12 -6.08 -3.26
N VAL A 8 -4.32 -5.54 -3.25
CA VAL A 8 -4.68 -4.42 -2.39
C VAL A 8 -5.29 -4.97 -1.11
N ASN A 9 -4.87 -4.45 0.04
CA ASN A 9 -5.54 -4.69 1.32
C ASN A 9 -5.88 -3.36 1.96
N VAL A 10 -7.15 -3.14 2.23
CA VAL A 10 -7.65 -1.88 2.78
C VAL A 10 -8.84 -2.13 3.71
N ALA A 11 -8.97 -1.31 4.74
CA ALA A 11 -10.16 -1.27 5.58
C ALA A 11 -11.00 -0.05 5.23
N ALA A 12 -12.32 -0.20 5.26
CA ALA A 12 -13.29 0.84 4.97
C ALA A 12 -14.50 0.76 5.91
N SER A 13 -15.19 1.88 6.08
CA SER A 13 -16.54 1.91 6.65
C SER A 13 -17.56 1.26 5.70
N LEU A 14 -18.77 0.98 6.16
CA LEU A 14 -19.86 0.41 5.33
C LEU A 14 -20.23 1.31 4.15
N ASP A 15 -20.05 2.63 4.28
CA ASP A 15 -20.23 3.60 3.20
C ASP A 15 -18.95 3.82 2.36
N GLY A 16 -17.95 2.95 2.49
CA GLY A 16 -16.77 2.88 1.62
C GLY A 16 -15.69 3.93 1.89
N LYS A 17 -15.72 4.59 3.05
CA LYS A 17 -14.73 5.60 3.43
C LYS A 17 -13.53 4.97 4.14
N ILE A 18 -12.32 5.47 3.86
CA ILE A 18 -11.07 5.01 4.46
C ILE A 18 -10.50 6.00 5.48
N SER A 19 -11.10 7.18 5.59
CA SER A 19 -10.83 8.23 6.57
C SER A 19 -11.97 9.24 6.52
N ASP A 20 -12.01 10.19 7.45
CA ASP A 20 -12.89 11.37 7.39
C ASP A 20 -12.28 12.51 6.52
N GLU A 21 -12.98 13.64 6.48
CA GLU A 21 -12.56 14.82 5.73
C GLU A 21 -11.24 15.43 6.24
N SER A 22 -10.89 15.22 7.52
CA SER A 22 -9.63 15.67 8.10
C SER A 22 -8.43 14.87 7.59
N ARG A 23 -8.68 13.70 6.98
CA ARG A 23 -7.67 12.74 6.48
C ARG A 23 -6.69 12.25 7.55
N ARG A 24 -7.07 12.34 8.81
CA ARG A 24 -6.30 11.77 9.91
C ARG A 24 -6.58 10.28 10.00
N GLN A 25 -5.63 9.55 10.57
CA GLN A 25 -5.79 8.12 10.79
C GLN A 25 -7.02 7.85 11.69
N ILE A 26 -7.93 7.03 11.19
CA ILE A 26 -9.06 6.48 11.94
C ILE A 26 -8.83 4.98 12.09
N ARG A 27 -9.02 4.45 13.28
CA ARG A 27 -8.96 3.01 13.50
C ARG A 27 -10.24 2.37 12.97
N ILE A 28 -10.17 1.84 11.74
CA ILE A 28 -11.27 1.13 11.08
C ILE A 28 -11.19 -0.37 11.35
N SER A 29 -9.99 -0.96 11.25
CA SER A 29 -9.78 -2.41 11.45
C SER A 29 -9.95 -2.82 12.90
N CYS A 30 -10.63 -3.96 13.14
CA CYS A 30 -10.66 -4.64 14.42
C CYS A 30 -9.33 -5.38 14.68
N GLU A 31 -9.17 -5.96 15.88
CA GLU A 31 -7.93 -6.67 16.23
C GLU A 31 -7.69 -7.92 15.41
N GLU A 32 -8.76 -8.64 15.07
CA GLU A 32 -8.70 -9.83 14.22
C GLU A 32 -8.25 -9.46 12.81
N ASP A 33 -8.77 -8.36 12.25
CA ASP A 33 -8.34 -7.87 10.94
C ASP A 33 -6.88 -7.42 10.97
N LEU A 34 -6.43 -6.73 12.02
CA LEU A 34 -5.01 -6.34 12.16
C LEU A 34 -4.06 -7.53 12.23
N LYS A 35 -4.46 -8.66 12.81
CA LYS A 35 -3.68 -9.91 12.79
C LYS A 35 -3.54 -10.44 11.35
N ILE A 36 -4.65 -10.43 10.60
CA ILE A 36 -4.64 -10.83 9.18
C ILE A 36 -3.74 -9.89 8.35
N VAL A 37 -3.81 -8.58 8.58
CA VAL A 37 -2.92 -7.61 7.92
C VAL A 37 -1.45 -7.95 8.17
N ASP A 38 -1.10 -8.31 9.40
CA ASP A 38 0.27 -8.68 9.75
C ASP A 38 0.73 -9.97 9.05
N GLU A 39 -0.15 -10.99 8.94
CA GLU A 39 0.09 -12.20 8.17
C GLU A 39 0.26 -11.91 6.68
N LEU A 40 -0.56 -11.03 6.11
CA LEU A 40 -0.47 -10.63 4.71
C LEU A 40 0.85 -9.88 4.42
N ARG A 41 1.29 -9.00 5.33
CA ARG A 41 2.62 -8.38 5.25
C ARG A 41 3.72 -9.43 5.27
N ALA A 42 3.65 -10.37 6.21
CA ALA A 42 4.64 -11.42 6.34
C ALA A 42 4.71 -12.33 5.10
N ALA A 43 3.61 -12.52 4.40
CA ALA A 43 3.53 -13.30 3.16
C ALA A 43 3.94 -12.49 1.90
N SER A 44 4.24 -11.20 2.02
CA SER A 44 4.58 -10.32 0.91
C SER A 44 6.08 -10.08 0.81
N ASP A 45 6.59 -9.86 -0.40
CA ASP A 45 7.97 -9.45 -0.62
C ASP A 45 8.12 -7.93 -0.48
N ALA A 46 7.06 -7.19 -0.83
CA ALA A 46 7.00 -5.75 -0.66
C ALA A 46 5.63 -5.27 -0.16
N VAL A 47 5.64 -4.18 0.61
CA VAL A 47 4.44 -3.43 1.02
C VAL A 47 4.52 -2.04 0.44
N MET A 48 3.53 -1.65 -0.36
CA MET A 48 3.50 -0.40 -1.12
C MET A 48 2.41 0.55 -0.59
N VAL A 49 2.76 1.81 -0.45
CA VAL A 49 1.82 2.89 -0.12
C VAL A 49 2.06 4.12 -0.99
N GLY A 50 1.04 4.95 -1.14
CA GLY A 50 1.19 6.28 -1.69
C GLY A 50 1.68 7.29 -0.65
N ILE A 51 2.36 8.33 -1.08
CA ILE A 51 2.87 9.40 -0.19
C ILE A 51 1.79 10.01 0.71
N GLY A 52 0.54 10.08 0.24
CA GLY A 52 -0.57 10.59 1.06
C GLY A 52 -0.76 9.81 2.36
N THR A 53 -0.58 8.49 2.34
CA THR A 53 -0.64 7.63 3.52
C THR A 53 0.53 7.90 4.47
N VAL A 54 1.74 8.10 3.95
CA VAL A 54 2.92 8.43 4.78
C VAL A 54 2.71 9.77 5.50
N LEU A 55 2.20 10.78 4.77
CA LEU A 55 1.96 12.12 5.34
C LEU A 55 0.82 12.15 6.36
N ALA A 56 -0.19 11.29 6.21
CA ALA A 56 -1.35 11.24 7.11
C ALA A 56 -1.10 10.38 8.35
N ASP A 57 -0.50 9.20 8.17
CA ASP A 57 -0.51 8.13 9.17
C ASP A 57 0.89 7.79 9.70
N ASP A 58 1.96 8.24 9.02
CA ASP A 58 3.35 7.89 9.31
C ASP A 58 3.52 6.39 9.66
N PRO A 59 3.13 5.47 8.75
CA PRO A 59 3.09 4.05 9.05
C PRO A 59 4.50 3.43 9.04
N ARG A 60 4.72 2.40 9.86
CA ARG A 60 5.98 1.62 9.83
C ARG A 60 6.04 0.62 8.69
N LEU A 61 4.90 0.08 8.26
CA LEU A 61 4.77 -0.96 7.22
C LEU A 61 5.58 -2.23 7.53
N THR A 62 5.78 -2.53 8.80
CA THR A 62 6.55 -3.68 9.28
C THR A 62 5.64 -4.79 9.81
N VAL A 63 6.17 -6.01 9.87
CA VAL A 63 5.52 -7.16 10.52
C VAL A 63 5.70 -7.02 12.03
N LYS A 64 4.59 -7.00 12.78
CA LYS A 64 4.58 -6.81 14.23
C LYS A 64 4.85 -8.11 14.99
N ASN A 65 4.28 -9.21 14.53
CA ASN A 65 4.39 -10.51 15.18
C ASN A 65 5.80 -11.11 14.99
N LYS A 66 6.47 -11.37 16.11
CA LYS A 66 7.84 -11.93 16.12
C LYS A 66 7.95 -13.31 15.48
N GLU A 67 6.92 -14.16 15.61
CA GLU A 67 6.91 -15.50 15.02
C GLU A 67 6.84 -15.41 13.49
N LEU A 68 6.04 -14.47 12.96
CA LEU A 68 5.94 -14.21 11.53
C LEU A 68 7.29 -13.68 10.98
N ARG A 69 7.97 -12.79 11.70
CA ARG A 69 9.33 -12.35 11.33
C ARG A 69 10.31 -13.52 11.33
N GLY A 70 10.28 -14.34 12.36
CA GLY A 70 11.12 -15.56 12.44
C GLY A 70 10.82 -16.56 11.32
N ARG A 71 9.56 -16.68 10.86
CA ARG A 71 9.20 -17.48 9.69
C ARG A 71 9.87 -16.94 8.43
N ARG A 72 9.79 -15.63 8.18
CA ARG A 72 10.43 -14.99 7.03
C ARG A 72 11.94 -15.26 6.98
N LEU A 73 12.63 -15.13 8.12
CA LEU A 73 14.07 -15.43 8.20
C LEU A 73 14.39 -16.90 7.85
N ARG A 74 13.56 -17.86 8.33
CA ARG A 74 13.72 -19.28 7.97
C ARG A 74 13.50 -19.57 6.49
N GLU A 75 12.67 -18.73 5.82
CA GLU A 75 12.45 -18.77 4.38
C GLU A 75 13.53 -18.02 3.57
N GLY A 76 14.58 -17.52 4.21
CA GLY A 76 15.67 -16.78 3.56
C GLY A 76 15.31 -15.33 3.17
N LYS A 77 14.25 -14.78 3.74
CA LYS A 77 13.80 -13.40 3.52
C LYS A 77 14.27 -12.49 4.65
N ASP A 78 14.27 -11.17 4.40
CA ASP A 78 14.44 -10.18 5.48
C ASP A 78 13.26 -10.29 6.49
N GLU A 79 13.46 -9.88 7.75
CA GLU A 79 12.42 -9.89 8.80
C GLU A 79 11.15 -9.15 8.36
N ASN A 80 11.32 -8.07 7.64
CA ASN A 80 10.25 -7.23 7.11
C ASN A 80 10.25 -7.22 5.58
N PRO A 81 9.09 -7.06 4.93
CA PRO A 81 9.02 -6.83 3.50
C PRO A 81 9.68 -5.50 3.12
N LEU A 82 10.10 -5.38 1.85
CA LEU A 82 10.54 -4.12 1.29
C LEU A 82 9.40 -3.08 1.38
N ARG A 83 9.67 -1.94 1.99
CA ARG A 83 8.73 -0.80 2.00
C ARG A 83 8.86 -0.04 0.69
N VAL A 84 7.76 0.17 -0.03
CA VAL A 84 7.73 0.93 -1.29
C VAL A 84 6.82 2.14 -1.12
N VAL A 85 7.38 3.34 -1.26
CA VAL A 85 6.63 4.59 -1.20
C VAL A 85 6.54 5.20 -2.60
N VAL A 86 5.31 5.36 -3.11
CA VAL A 86 5.07 6.03 -4.40
C VAL A 86 4.89 7.53 -4.14
N ASP A 87 5.90 8.32 -4.50
CA ASP A 87 5.96 9.76 -4.21
C ASP A 87 6.52 10.58 -5.39
N SER A 88 5.72 10.85 -6.38
CA SER A 88 6.14 11.52 -7.62
C SER A 88 6.94 12.81 -7.42
N ARG A 89 6.81 13.50 -6.30
CA ARG A 89 7.45 14.79 -6.02
C ARG A 89 8.47 14.76 -4.89
N CYS A 90 8.82 13.59 -4.37
CA CYS A 90 9.76 13.40 -3.27
C CYS A 90 9.40 14.23 -2.02
N ARG A 91 8.20 14.00 -1.47
CA ARG A 91 7.66 14.74 -0.32
C ARG A 91 7.78 14.00 1.01
N VAL A 92 8.35 12.78 1.01
CA VAL A 92 8.57 11.99 2.23
C VAL A 92 9.35 12.85 3.23
N PRO A 93 8.83 13.08 4.44
CA PRO A 93 9.59 13.76 5.49
C PRO A 93 10.78 12.90 5.95
N LEU A 94 11.93 13.52 6.19
CA LEU A 94 13.15 12.80 6.60
C LEU A 94 13.01 12.06 7.94
N ASN A 95 12.10 12.50 8.79
CA ASN A 95 11.80 11.89 10.08
C ASN A 95 10.66 10.86 10.02
N SER A 96 10.19 10.49 8.82
CA SER A 96 9.15 9.48 8.67
C SER A 96 9.61 8.10 9.10
N LYS A 97 8.72 7.33 9.72
CA LYS A 97 8.99 5.95 10.16
C LYS A 97 9.35 5.01 9.00
N VAL A 98 8.92 5.29 7.78
CA VAL A 98 9.36 4.52 6.61
C VAL A 98 10.86 4.68 6.31
N LEU A 99 11.56 5.63 6.93
CA LEU A 99 12.99 5.89 6.78
C LEU A 99 13.81 5.53 8.05
N ASP A 100 13.21 4.89 9.05
CA ASP A 100 13.81 4.61 10.36
C ASP A 100 14.87 3.49 10.39
N GLY A 101 15.12 2.85 9.26
CA GLY A 101 16.09 1.74 9.16
C GLY A 101 15.58 0.38 9.64
N GLU A 102 14.35 0.28 10.21
CA GLU A 102 13.76 -0.99 10.69
C GLU A 102 13.50 -1.98 9.53
N ALA A 103 13.32 -1.49 8.33
CA ALA A 103 13.20 -2.29 7.10
C ALA A 103 13.82 -1.55 5.91
N LYS A 104 14.18 -2.28 4.86
CA LYS A 104 14.61 -1.68 3.59
C LYS A 104 13.48 -0.84 3.00
N THR A 105 13.81 0.33 2.46
CA THR A 105 12.84 1.25 1.86
C THR A 105 13.27 1.65 0.46
N LEU A 106 12.32 1.67 -0.45
CA LEU A 106 12.43 2.19 -1.81
C LEU A 106 11.41 3.31 -1.98
N VAL A 107 11.87 4.48 -2.39
CA VAL A 107 11.03 5.62 -2.74
C VAL A 107 11.01 5.78 -4.24
N ALA A 108 9.85 5.56 -4.86
CA ALA A 108 9.67 5.77 -6.29
C ALA A 108 9.21 7.20 -6.56
N VAL A 109 9.98 7.92 -7.35
CA VAL A 109 9.71 9.32 -7.72
C VAL A 109 9.57 9.47 -9.25
N SER A 110 9.05 10.60 -9.72
CA SER A 110 9.07 10.95 -11.13
C SER A 110 10.23 11.91 -11.46
N ARG A 111 10.48 12.15 -12.74
CA ARG A 111 11.49 13.14 -13.17
C ARG A 111 11.17 14.56 -12.72
N ALA A 112 9.91 14.85 -12.40
CA ALA A 112 9.49 16.12 -11.87
C ALA A 112 9.79 16.31 -10.36
N ALA A 113 10.45 15.34 -9.70
CA ALA A 113 10.86 15.47 -8.31
C ALA A 113 12.09 16.38 -8.17
N ASP A 114 12.16 17.07 -7.05
CA ASP A 114 13.27 17.95 -6.69
C ASP A 114 14.56 17.13 -6.46
N LYS A 115 15.64 17.47 -7.17
CA LYS A 115 16.91 16.73 -7.13
C LYS A 115 17.60 16.80 -5.76
N GLU A 116 17.50 17.93 -5.06
CA GLU A 116 18.09 18.07 -3.71
C GLU A 116 17.35 17.21 -2.68
N LYS A 117 16.02 17.12 -2.81
CA LYS A 117 15.23 16.21 -1.98
C LYS A 117 15.56 14.76 -2.27
N ILE A 118 15.69 14.37 -3.54
CA ILE A 118 16.14 13.03 -3.92
C ILE A 118 17.45 12.70 -3.25
N LYS A 119 18.46 13.59 -3.37
CA LYS A 119 19.79 13.40 -2.75
C LYS A 119 19.68 13.18 -1.24
N ARG A 120 18.87 13.97 -0.54
CA ARG A 120 18.67 13.84 0.92
C ARG A 120 17.97 12.54 1.31
N ILE A 121 16.94 12.13 0.56
CA ILE A 121 16.24 10.85 0.82
C ILE A 121 17.15 9.66 0.52
N SER A 122 18.03 9.76 -0.47
CA SER A 122 18.97 8.68 -0.86
C SER A 122 19.98 8.33 0.24
N GLU A 123 20.12 9.17 1.28
CA GLU A 123 20.93 8.84 2.46
C GLU A 123 20.25 7.80 3.38
N PHE A 124 18.92 7.63 3.26
CA PHE A 124 18.10 6.78 4.14
C PHE A 124 17.40 5.63 3.39
N ALA A 125 17.17 5.78 2.09
CA ALA A 125 16.40 4.84 1.29
C ALA A 125 16.92 4.78 -0.15
N GLU A 126 16.66 3.67 -0.83
CA GLU A 126 16.85 3.59 -2.28
C GLU A 126 15.83 4.50 -2.97
N VAL A 127 16.28 5.36 -3.91
CA VAL A 127 15.39 6.21 -4.69
C VAL A 127 15.47 5.82 -6.16
N VAL A 128 14.32 5.56 -6.77
CA VAL A 128 14.20 5.20 -8.20
C VAL A 128 13.31 6.20 -8.93
N VAL A 129 13.62 6.47 -10.19
CA VAL A 129 12.92 7.48 -10.99
C VAL A 129 12.21 6.82 -12.15
N PHE A 130 10.88 6.91 -12.17
CA PHE A 130 10.02 6.39 -13.24
C PHE A 130 8.96 7.41 -13.65
N GLY A 131 8.78 7.59 -14.96
CA GLY A 131 7.80 8.53 -15.52
C GLY A 131 8.22 10.00 -15.40
N GLU A 132 7.49 10.88 -16.08
CA GLU A 132 7.79 12.30 -16.17
C GLU A 132 7.18 13.11 -15.00
N GLU A 133 5.86 13.31 -15.01
CA GLU A 133 5.13 14.10 -14.02
C GLU A 133 4.65 13.27 -12.82
N LYS A 134 4.39 11.97 -13.04
CA LYS A 134 3.98 10.99 -12.04
C LYS A 134 4.81 9.74 -12.22
N VAL A 135 4.95 8.99 -11.14
CA VAL A 135 5.57 7.66 -11.19
C VAL A 135 4.80 6.79 -12.18
N ASP A 136 5.53 6.21 -13.14
CA ASP A 136 4.99 5.15 -14.00
C ASP A 136 4.91 3.85 -13.17
N LEU A 137 3.68 3.47 -12.83
CA LEU A 137 3.43 2.32 -11.95
C LEU A 137 3.77 0.99 -12.63
N LYS A 138 3.65 0.93 -13.95
CA LYS A 138 4.00 -0.27 -14.70
C LYS A 138 5.52 -0.49 -14.70
N GLU A 139 6.30 0.55 -15.02
CA GLU A 139 7.76 0.51 -14.95
C GLU A 139 8.25 0.17 -13.53
N LEU A 140 7.64 0.76 -12.49
CA LEU A 140 7.94 0.45 -11.10
C LEU A 140 7.71 -1.04 -10.77
N LEU A 141 6.56 -1.60 -11.18
CA LEU A 141 6.26 -3.01 -10.92
C LEU A 141 7.19 -3.95 -11.68
N GLU A 142 7.53 -3.64 -12.94
CA GLU A 142 8.51 -4.39 -13.73
C GLU A 142 9.90 -4.35 -13.08
N TYR A 143 10.32 -3.20 -12.58
CA TYR A 143 11.56 -3.04 -11.82
C TYR A 143 11.56 -3.88 -10.54
N LEU A 144 10.49 -3.82 -9.74
CA LEU A 144 10.37 -4.63 -8.52
C LEU A 144 10.46 -6.13 -8.84
N TYR A 145 9.78 -6.58 -9.90
CA TYR A 145 9.85 -7.97 -10.34
C TYR A 145 11.28 -8.39 -10.74
N SER A 146 12.01 -7.55 -11.46
CA SER A 146 13.41 -7.79 -11.85
C SER A 146 14.34 -7.92 -10.64
N ARG A 147 13.93 -7.39 -9.47
CA ARG A 147 14.62 -7.47 -8.18
C ARG A 147 14.17 -8.66 -7.32
N GLY A 148 13.37 -9.57 -7.89
CA GLY A 148 12.89 -10.76 -7.19
C GLY A 148 11.66 -10.52 -6.31
N VAL A 149 10.98 -9.37 -6.43
CA VAL A 149 9.71 -9.11 -5.76
C VAL A 149 8.59 -9.78 -6.56
N GLU A 150 8.06 -10.87 -6.05
CA GLU A 150 6.99 -11.63 -6.71
C GLU A 150 5.59 -11.25 -6.22
N ARG A 151 5.49 -10.75 -4.98
CA ARG A 151 4.22 -10.41 -4.34
C ARG A 151 4.27 -9.02 -3.68
N VAL A 152 3.45 -8.10 -4.17
CA VAL A 152 3.31 -6.73 -3.65
C VAL A 152 1.96 -6.56 -2.97
N MET A 153 1.96 -6.20 -1.69
CA MET A 153 0.79 -5.77 -0.94
C MET A 153 0.67 -4.25 -1.02
N VAL A 154 -0.47 -3.74 -1.47
CA VAL A 154 -0.76 -2.31 -1.48
C VAL A 154 -1.69 -2.00 -0.31
N GLU A 155 -1.23 -1.18 0.65
CA GLU A 155 -1.98 -0.89 1.87
C GLU A 155 -2.68 0.46 1.89
N GLY A 156 -2.57 1.23 0.82
CA GLY A 156 -3.32 2.45 0.88
C GLY A 156 -2.83 3.60 0.01
N GLY A 157 -3.55 4.69 0.25
CA GLY A 157 -3.63 5.83 -0.62
C GLY A 157 -4.69 5.59 -1.69
N GLY A 158 -5.94 6.03 -1.46
CA GLY A 158 -7.03 5.83 -2.42
C GLY A 158 -6.69 6.31 -3.83
N LYS A 159 -5.79 7.31 -3.97
CA LYS A 159 -5.27 7.76 -5.28
C LYS A 159 -4.37 6.72 -5.93
N LEU A 160 -3.47 6.08 -5.17
CA LEU A 160 -2.60 5.02 -5.68
C LEU A 160 -3.41 3.80 -6.08
N ILE A 161 -4.34 3.36 -5.22
CA ILE A 161 -5.24 2.24 -5.51
C ILE A 161 -6.04 2.53 -6.78
N SER A 162 -6.62 3.73 -6.91
CA SER A 162 -7.37 4.12 -8.10
C SER A 162 -6.52 4.08 -9.38
N SER A 163 -5.26 4.53 -9.33
CA SER A 163 -4.34 4.45 -10.48
C SER A 163 -4.05 3.00 -10.84
N LEU A 164 -3.65 2.17 -9.88
CA LEU A 164 -3.36 0.75 -10.11
C LEU A 164 -4.56 -0.02 -10.70
N VAL A 165 -5.77 0.22 -10.16
CA VAL A 165 -7.00 -0.40 -10.68
C VAL A 165 -7.30 0.09 -12.08
N SER A 166 -7.18 1.41 -12.34
CA SER A 166 -7.44 2.01 -13.65
C SER A 166 -6.51 1.50 -14.74
N GLU A 167 -5.27 1.23 -14.39
CA GLU A 167 -4.24 0.73 -15.30
C GLU A 167 -4.25 -0.80 -15.46
N GLY A 168 -5.15 -1.52 -14.76
CA GLY A 168 -5.24 -2.98 -14.80
C GLY A 168 -4.03 -3.67 -14.17
N LEU A 169 -3.44 -3.05 -13.16
CA LEU A 169 -2.23 -3.54 -12.48
C LEU A 169 -2.52 -4.34 -11.22
N VAL A 170 -3.78 -4.38 -10.75
CA VAL A 170 -4.21 -5.12 -9.56
C VAL A 170 -4.74 -6.49 -9.96
N ASN A 171 -4.27 -7.55 -9.31
CA ASN A 171 -4.76 -8.91 -9.46
C ASN A 171 -5.93 -9.20 -8.50
N GLU A 172 -5.79 -8.77 -7.23
CA GLU A 172 -6.74 -9.06 -6.18
C GLU A 172 -6.88 -7.87 -5.23
N MET A 173 -8.08 -7.66 -4.68
CA MET A 173 -8.31 -6.67 -3.65
C MET A 173 -9.11 -7.31 -2.51
N ARG A 174 -8.62 -7.13 -1.30
CA ARG A 174 -9.33 -7.43 -0.06
C ARG A 174 -9.75 -6.12 0.61
N ILE A 175 -11.05 -5.99 0.86
CA ILE A 175 -11.61 -4.85 1.58
C ILE A 175 -12.25 -5.38 2.86
N TYR A 176 -11.74 -4.96 4.01
CA TYR A 176 -12.42 -5.16 5.28
C TYR A 176 -13.43 -4.03 5.50
N TYR A 177 -14.67 -4.37 5.74
CA TYR A 177 -15.73 -3.43 6.07
C TYR A 177 -16.03 -3.47 7.56
N ALA A 178 -15.73 -2.37 8.26
CA ALA A 178 -16.07 -2.20 9.66
C ALA A 178 -17.53 -1.79 9.82
N PRO A 179 -18.22 -2.19 10.90
CA PRO A 179 -19.62 -1.84 11.17
C PRO A 179 -19.76 -0.37 11.63
N MET A 180 -19.33 0.55 10.79
CA MET A 180 -19.40 1.99 11.01
C MET A 180 -19.74 2.75 9.73
N ILE A 181 -20.28 3.95 9.89
CA ILE A 181 -20.52 4.95 8.83
C ILE A 181 -19.65 6.15 9.15
N ILE A 182 -18.90 6.65 8.18
CA ILE A 182 -18.07 7.85 8.32
C ILE A 182 -18.76 9.06 7.69
N GLY A 183 -19.39 8.89 6.52
CA GLY A 183 -20.03 10.00 5.79
C GLY A 183 -19.01 10.97 5.17
N GLY A 184 -19.49 12.20 4.90
CA GLY A 184 -18.69 13.28 4.33
C GLY A 184 -18.46 13.14 2.82
N SER A 185 -18.78 14.19 2.04
CA SER A 185 -18.60 14.20 0.58
C SER A 185 -17.11 14.15 0.20
N ASP A 186 -16.24 14.80 0.98
CA ASP A 186 -14.81 14.91 0.73
C ASP A 186 -13.97 13.85 1.46
N SER A 187 -14.63 13.00 2.24
CA SER A 187 -14.00 11.86 2.90
C SER A 187 -13.43 10.89 1.87
N PRO A 188 -12.14 10.51 1.97
CA PRO A 188 -11.51 9.65 0.99
C PRO A 188 -12.13 8.25 0.96
N THR A 189 -12.20 7.68 -0.23
CA THR A 189 -12.73 6.33 -0.49
C THR A 189 -11.61 5.36 -0.86
N VAL A 190 -11.93 4.07 -0.92
CA VAL A 190 -11.00 3.00 -1.34
C VAL A 190 -10.34 3.34 -2.69
N CYS A 191 -11.11 3.84 -3.66
CA CYS A 191 -10.63 4.29 -4.97
C CYS A 191 -10.94 5.78 -5.14
N ASN A 192 -9.98 6.65 -4.84
CA ASN A 192 -10.16 8.10 -4.87
C ASN A 192 -9.42 8.72 -6.07
N GLY A 193 -9.97 8.58 -7.27
CA GLY A 193 -9.42 9.07 -8.53
C GLY A 193 -10.50 9.45 -9.54
N LYS A 194 -10.12 9.56 -10.82
CA LYS A 194 -11.11 9.74 -11.90
C LYS A 194 -12.00 8.52 -11.98
N SER A 195 -13.30 8.74 -12.18
CA SER A 195 -14.27 7.65 -12.30
C SER A 195 -13.94 6.75 -13.51
N ARG A 196 -13.88 5.47 -13.26
CA ARG A 196 -13.73 4.42 -14.27
C ARG A 196 -14.47 3.18 -13.79
N ILE A 197 -15.29 2.61 -14.64
CA ILE A 197 -15.97 1.34 -14.34
C ILE A 197 -15.01 0.20 -14.65
N VAL A 198 -14.59 -0.53 -13.61
CA VAL A 198 -13.78 -1.74 -13.74
C VAL A 198 -14.57 -2.89 -13.11
N ARG A 199 -14.79 -3.95 -13.88
CA ARG A 199 -15.51 -5.13 -13.40
C ARG A 199 -14.55 -6.04 -12.65
N CYS A 200 -15.03 -6.65 -11.58
CA CYS A 200 -14.32 -7.66 -10.80
C CYS A 200 -15.25 -8.80 -10.42
N ARG A 201 -14.70 -9.91 -9.99
CA ARG A 201 -15.46 -11.07 -9.50
C ARG A 201 -15.22 -11.22 -8.00
N ILE A 202 -16.29 -11.28 -7.20
CA ILE A 202 -16.20 -11.65 -5.80
C ILE A 202 -15.78 -13.11 -5.70
N VAL A 203 -14.70 -13.39 -5.00
CA VAL A 203 -14.19 -14.75 -4.79
C VAL A 203 -14.41 -15.26 -3.37
N LYS A 204 -14.53 -14.34 -2.39
CA LYS A 204 -14.79 -14.70 -1.00
C LYS A 204 -15.46 -13.55 -0.25
N ILE A 205 -16.34 -13.88 0.67
CA ILE A 205 -16.85 -13.01 1.73
C ILE A 205 -16.68 -13.77 3.04
N GLU A 206 -16.09 -13.14 4.04
CA GLU A 206 -15.85 -13.76 5.34
C GLU A 206 -16.08 -12.79 6.49
N ARG A 207 -16.70 -13.30 7.58
CA ARG A 207 -16.86 -12.52 8.80
C ARG A 207 -15.55 -12.47 9.57
N ILE A 208 -15.16 -11.27 10.04
CA ILE A 208 -13.92 -11.04 10.79
C ILE A 208 -14.25 -10.11 11.94
N GLY A 209 -14.22 -10.64 13.17
CA GLY A 209 -14.65 -9.89 14.34
C GLY A 209 -16.06 -9.34 14.15
N GLU A 210 -16.23 -8.06 14.36
CA GLU A 210 -17.51 -7.35 14.20
C GLU A 210 -17.88 -7.03 12.75
N GLY A 211 -16.88 -7.02 11.85
CA GLY A 211 -17.04 -6.68 10.44
C GLY A 211 -16.99 -7.88 9.50
N PHE A 212 -16.71 -7.61 8.24
CA PHE A 212 -16.50 -8.66 7.23
C PHE A 212 -15.51 -8.20 6.16
N ALA A 213 -14.86 -9.15 5.53
CA ALA A 213 -14.00 -8.87 4.39
C ALA A 213 -14.61 -9.40 3.08
N VAL A 214 -14.45 -8.63 2.02
CA VAL A 214 -14.75 -9.04 0.64
C VAL A 214 -13.45 -9.13 -0.12
N ILE A 215 -13.23 -10.27 -0.79
CA ILE A 215 -12.09 -10.49 -1.67
C ILE A 215 -12.59 -10.55 -3.11
N VAL A 216 -12.03 -9.70 -3.96
CA VAL A 216 -12.36 -9.63 -5.38
C VAL A 216 -11.11 -9.85 -6.23
N ARG A 217 -11.29 -10.45 -7.41
CA ARG A 217 -10.26 -10.58 -8.47
C ARG A 217 -10.64 -9.77 -9.69
N PHE A 218 -9.61 -9.18 -10.26
CA PHE A 218 -9.69 -8.50 -11.54
C PHE A 218 -9.28 -9.47 -12.66
N GLY A 219 -9.99 -9.39 -13.78
CA GLY A 219 -9.74 -10.24 -14.95
C GLY A 219 -8.71 -9.66 -15.89
#